data_cdb1194f87aeff86026f84641e9f2eb4
#
_entry.id   cdb1194f87aeff86026f84641e9f2eb4
#
_cell.length_a   1.000
_cell.length_b   1.000
_cell.length_c   1.000
_cell.angle_alpha   90.00
_cell.angle_beta   90.00
_cell.angle_gamma   90.00
#
_symmetry.space_group_name_H-M   'P 1'
#
loop_
_entity.id
_entity.type
_entity.pdbx_description
1 polymer ?
#
loop_
_entity_poly.entity_id
_entity_poly.type
_entity_poly.pdbx_seq_one_letter_code
_entity_poly.pdbx_strand_id
1 'polypeptide(L)'
;MHRIYYFLSENRGGKNLEGKLIENLIVSLTDAQFFYRTPTKEEVDIIKVKDSQPVPIEIKYRSSIHKRDARGLNSFMKKYSLSRGTMITRDFEGSVQLTAGTVDCVPYWKFLVQYGK
;
A
#
# COMPACT_ATOMS: atom_id res chain seq x y z
N MET A 1 12.57 -1.15 7.56
CA MET A 1 12.22 -1.30 6.14
C MET A 1 13.01 -2.43 5.51
N HIS A 2 12.37 -3.19 4.66
CA HIS A 2 12.97 -4.34 4.00
C HIS A 2 12.93 -4.15 2.49
N ARG A 3 13.91 -4.74 1.79
CA ARG A 3 13.87 -4.76 0.33
C ARG A 3 12.80 -5.73 -0.14
N ILE A 4 12.19 -5.42 -1.26
CA ILE A 4 11.19 -6.30 -1.88
C ILE A 4 11.89 -7.37 -2.71
N TYR A 5 11.66 -8.64 -2.31
CA TYR A 5 12.14 -9.80 -3.04
C TYR A 5 10.98 -10.76 -3.22
N TYR A 6 10.90 -11.40 -4.36
CA TYR A 6 9.96 -12.52 -4.59
C TYR A 6 8.51 -12.19 -4.27
N PHE A 7 8.14 -10.91 -4.41
CA PHE A 7 6.77 -10.50 -4.13
C PHE A 7 5.79 -11.32 -4.97
N LEU A 8 6.17 -11.63 -6.22
CA LEU A 8 5.32 -12.34 -7.16
C LEU A 8 5.12 -13.81 -6.81
N SER A 9 6.04 -14.41 -6.06
CA SER A 9 6.03 -15.82 -5.79
C SER A 9 5.19 -16.21 -4.58
N GLU A 10 4.82 -15.25 -3.75
CA GLU A 10 4.04 -15.55 -2.55
C GLU A 10 2.58 -15.78 -2.89
N ASN A 11 2.10 -16.96 -2.53
CA ASN A 11 0.68 -17.25 -2.60
C ASN A 11 0.05 -16.91 -1.25
N ARG A 12 -0.69 -15.85 -1.22
CA ARG A 12 -1.36 -15.41 -0.01
C ARG A 12 -2.74 -16.01 0.11
N GLY A 13 -2.79 -17.31 0.21
CA GLY A 13 -3.97 -18.11 0.48
C GLY A 13 -5.31 -17.44 0.24
N GLY A 14 -5.96 -17.78 -0.82
CA GLY A 14 -7.30 -17.32 -1.09
C GLY A 14 -7.45 -16.00 -1.82
N LYS A 15 -6.39 -15.29 -2.08
CA LYS A 15 -6.47 -14.11 -2.95
C LYS A 15 -6.75 -14.57 -4.37
N ASN A 16 -7.69 -13.89 -5.01
CA ASN A 16 -7.97 -14.22 -6.39
C ASN A 16 -6.81 -13.77 -7.30
N LEU A 17 -6.72 -14.37 -8.46
CA LEU A 17 -5.63 -14.12 -9.40
C LEU A 17 -5.62 -12.65 -9.85
N GLU A 18 -6.78 -12.06 -10.06
CA GLU A 18 -6.88 -10.67 -10.53
C GLU A 18 -6.23 -9.73 -9.54
N GLY A 19 -6.56 -9.86 -8.24
CA GLY A 19 -5.97 -9.00 -7.21
C GLY A 19 -4.46 -9.14 -7.15
N LYS A 20 -3.97 -10.36 -7.26
CA LYS A 20 -2.54 -10.61 -7.24
C LYS A 20 -1.83 -9.99 -8.44
N LEU A 21 -2.44 -10.09 -9.62
CA LEU A 21 -1.88 -9.49 -10.83
C LEU A 21 -1.83 -7.96 -10.72
N ILE A 22 -2.87 -7.36 -10.16
CA ILE A 22 -2.89 -5.90 -9.95
C ILE A 22 -1.80 -5.48 -8.96
N GLU A 23 -1.65 -6.21 -7.85
CA GLU A 23 -0.59 -5.93 -6.89
C GLU A 23 0.78 -5.98 -7.56
N ASN A 24 1.03 -7.03 -8.33
CA ASN A 24 2.31 -7.22 -9.01
C ASN A 24 2.58 -6.10 -10.02
N LEU A 25 1.55 -5.71 -10.75
CA LEU A 25 1.66 -4.63 -11.73
C LEU A 25 2.06 -3.32 -11.06
N ILE A 26 1.38 -3.00 -9.96
CA ILE A 26 1.65 -1.76 -9.23
C ILE A 26 3.07 -1.76 -8.67
N VAL A 27 3.50 -2.87 -8.06
CA VAL A 27 4.86 -2.97 -7.54
C VAL A 27 5.88 -2.77 -8.67
N SER A 28 5.65 -3.37 -9.82
CA SER A 28 6.56 -3.25 -10.97
C SER A 28 6.61 -1.83 -11.50
N LEU A 29 5.45 -1.19 -11.67
CA LEU A 29 5.39 0.16 -12.23
C LEU A 29 5.95 1.22 -11.31
N THR A 30 5.83 1.02 -10.01
CA THR A 30 6.38 1.98 -9.04
C THR A 30 7.88 1.81 -8.85
N ASP A 31 8.47 0.76 -9.40
CA ASP A 31 9.89 0.45 -9.19
C ASP A 31 10.23 0.44 -7.70
N ALA A 32 9.32 -0.11 -6.90
CA ALA A 32 9.45 -0.11 -5.46
C ALA A 32 10.55 -1.06 -5.02
N GLN A 33 11.40 -0.62 -4.09
CA GLN A 33 12.51 -1.41 -3.58
C GLN A 33 12.32 -1.84 -2.14
N PHE A 34 11.37 -1.24 -1.42
CA PHE A 34 11.20 -1.47 0.00
C PHE A 34 9.76 -1.77 0.36
N PHE A 35 9.59 -2.60 1.37
CA PHE A 35 8.32 -2.80 2.04
C PHE A 35 8.56 -2.78 3.54
N TYR A 36 7.47 -2.73 4.32
CA TYR A 36 7.53 -2.68 5.76
C TYR A 36 6.78 -3.86 6.35
N ARG A 37 7.38 -4.50 7.34
CA ARG A 37 6.75 -5.59 8.06
C ARG A 37 7.23 -5.58 9.50
N THR A 38 6.31 -5.77 10.45
CA THR A 38 6.64 -5.89 11.87
C THR A 38 6.53 -7.34 12.31
N PRO A 39 7.12 -7.69 13.48
CA PRO A 39 6.94 -9.03 14.05
C PRO A 39 5.46 -9.37 14.32
N THR A 40 4.61 -8.38 14.51
CA THR A 40 3.17 -8.58 14.71
C THR A 40 2.40 -8.63 13.40
N LYS A 41 3.11 -8.75 12.28
CA LYS A 41 2.55 -8.93 10.93
C LYS A 41 1.76 -7.73 10.40
N GLU A 42 2.10 -6.54 10.88
CA GLU A 42 1.62 -5.31 10.25
C GLU A 42 2.50 -5.03 9.05
N GLU A 43 1.90 -4.75 7.90
CA GLU A 43 2.63 -4.63 6.65
C GLU A 43 2.24 -3.39 5.87
N VAL A 44 3.21 -2.84 5.13
CA VAL A 44 2.99 -1.86 4.09
C VAL A 44 3.67 -2.40 2.84
N ASP A 45 2.92 -2.54 1.76
CA ASP A 45 3.40 -3.23 0.56
C ASP A 45 4.51 -2.49 -0.16
N ILE A 46 4.46 -1.16 -0.17
CA ILE A 46 5.39 -0.35 -0.94
C ILE A 46 5.81 0.85 -0.11
N ILE A 47 7.13 1.06 -0.03
CA ILE A 47 7.68 2.29 0.53
C ILE A 47 8.46 2.97 -0.59
N LYS A 48 8.00 4.14 -1.01
CA LYS A 48 8.71 4.99 -1.94
C LYS A 48 9.43 6.06 -1.16
N VAL A 49 10.50 6.58 -1.72
CA VAL A 49 11.19 7.73 -1.13
C VAL A 49 11.04 8.90 -2.10
N LYS A 50 10.45 9.99 -1.62
CA LYS A 50 10.26 11.19 -2.40
C LYS A 50 10.71 12.38 -1.58
N ASP A 51 11.63 13.17 -2.12
CA ASP A 51 12.19 14.34 -1.44
C ASP A 51 12.71 14.01 -0.04
N SER A 52 13.42 12.87 0.06
CA SER A 52 14.00 12.33 1.30
C SER A 52 12.96 11.94 2.34
N GLN A 53 11.69 11.78 1.94
CA GLN A 53 10.62 11.34 2.82
C GLN A 53 10.06 10.01 2.35
N PRO A 54 9.77 9.08 3.27
CA PRO A 54 9.12 7.83 2.90
C PRO A 54 7.65 8.08 2.59
N VAL A 55 7.17 7.41 1.54
CA VAL A 55 5.77 7.46 1.13
C VAL A 55 5.23 6.04 1.19
N PRO A 56 4.40 5.71 2.20
CA PRO A 56 3.87 4.36 2.35
C PRO A 56 2.63 4.15 1.50
N ILE A 57 2.57 3.02 0.81
CA ILE A 57 1.46 2.66 -0.06
C ILE A 57 1.07 1.22 0.24
N GLU A 58 -0.19 1.02 0.60
CA GLU A 58 -0.75 -0.31 0.83
C GLU A 58 -1.71 -0.64 -0.30
N ILE A 59 -1.72 -1.89 -0.74
CA ILE A 59 -2.60 -2.34 -1.83
C ILE A 59 -3.66 -3.26 -1.24
N LYS A 60 -4.93 -2.87 -1.34
CA LYS A 60 -6.07 -3.67 -0.92
C LYS A 60 -7.07 -3.73 -2.06
N TYR A 61 -6.99 -4.78 -2.86
CA TYR A 61 -7.84 -4.91 -4.06
C TYR A 61 -9.25 -5.34 -3.64
N ARG A 62 -9.95 -4.42 -3.00
CA ARG A 62 -11.32 -4.62 -2.52
C ARG A 62 -12.11 -3.34 -2.69
N SER A 63 -13.44 -3.49 -2.74
CA SER A 63 -14.36 -2.36 -2.85
C SER A 63 -14.73 -1.77 -1.49
N SER A 64 -14.59 -2.56 -0.43
CA SER A 64 -14.96 -2.13 0.93
C SER A 64 -13.69 -2.05 1.77
N ILE A 65 -13.41 -0.86 2.29
CA ILE A 65 -12.18 -0.59 3.05
C ILE A 65 -12.55 -0.17 4.46
N HIS A 66 -11.90 -0.78 5.45
CA HIS A 66 -12.09 -0.51 6.86
C HIS A 66 -10.80 -0.04 7.50
N LYS A 67 -10.90 0.60 8.66
CA LYS A 67 -9.72 1.09 9.38
C LYS A 67 -8.70 -0.01 9.65
N ARG A 68 -9.17 -1.22 9.95
CA ARG A 68 -8.28 -2.35 10.21
C ARG A 68 -7.40 -2.70 9.01
N ASP A 69 -7.85 -2.39 7.80
CA ASP A 69 -7.09 -2.64 6.59
C ASP A 69 -5.86 -1.74 6.50
N ALA A 70 -5.88 -0.63 7.22
CA ALA A 70 -4.80 0.35 7.22
C ALA A 70 -3.90 0.24 8.45
N ARG A 71 -3.96 -0.87 9.18
CA ARG A 71 -3.19 -1.04 10.41
C ARG A 71 -1.69 -0.88 10.17
N GLY A 72 -1.19 -1.49 9.12
CA GLY A 72 0.24 -1.37 8.77
C GLY A 72 0.63 0.05 8.41
N LEU A 73 -0.23 0.74 7.64
CA LEU A 73 0.00 2.14 7.31
C LEU A 73 0.04 2.99 8.58
N ASN A 74 -0.89 2.77 9.50
CA ASN A 74 -0.95 3.55 10.74
C ASN A 74 0.33 3.36 11.56
N SER A 75 0.78 2.13 11.68
CA SER A 75 2.01 1.79 12.40
C SER A 75 3.23 2.47 11.78
N PHE A 76 3.36 2.39 10.46
CA PHE A 76 4.47 3.00 9.74
C PHE A 76 4.43 4.52 9.86
N MET A 77 3.24 5.11 9.69
CA MET A 77 3.09 6.56 9.77
C MET A 77 3.47 7.09 11.15
N LYS A 78 3.08 6.37 12.21
CA LYS A 78 3.49 6.75 13.57
C LYS A 78 4.99 6.68 13.75
N LYS A 79 5.59 5.58 13.29
CA LYS A 79 7.03 5.36 13.44
C LYS A 79 7.86 6.45 12.79
N TYR A 80 7.44 6.93 11.63
CA TYR A 80 8.19 7.90 10.86
C TYR A 80 7.58 9.30 10.89
N SER A 81 6.62 9.53 11.79
CA SER A 81 6.00 10.84 12.00
C SER A 81 5.39 11.41 10.73
N LEU A 82 4.67 10.56 10.01
CA LEU A 82 3.98 10.93 8.77
C LEU A 82 2.51 11.16 9.05
N SER A 83 1.92 12.17 8.39
CA SER A 83 0.51 12.47 8.52
C SER A 83 -0.34 11.95 7.37
N ARG A 84 0.29 11.39 6.34
CA ARG A 84 -0.39 10.90 5.14
C ARG A 84 0.13 9.54 4.73
N GLY A 85 -0.78 8.72 4.24
CA GLY A 85 -0.47 7.45 3.59
C GLY A 85 -1.43 7.25 2.44
N THR A 86 -1.19 6.23 1.63
CA THR A 86 -2.00 5.94 0.45
C THR A 86 -2.41 4.47 0.46
N MET A 87 -3.66 4.20 0.13
CA MET A 87 -4.15 2.85 -0.08
C MET A 87 -4.73 2.76 -1.48
N ILE A 88 -4.25 1.78 -2.24
CA ILE A 88 -4.74 1.52 -3.59
C ILE A 88 -5.79 0.44 -3.50
N THR A 89 -6.99 0.74 -3.99
CA THR A 89 -8.15 -0.13 -3.87
C THR A 89 -8.63 -0.63 -5.23
N ARG A 90 -9.62 -1.50 -5.22
CA ARG A 90 -10.26 -1.92 -6.45
C ARG A 90 -11.04 -0.77 -7.09
N ASP A 91 -11.96 -0.16 -6.34
CA ASP A 91 -12.81 0.90 -6.87
C ASP A 91 -13.28 1.91 -5.81
N PHE A 92 -12.82 1.77 -4.56
CA PHE A 92 -13.18 2.72 -3.52
C PHE A 92 -12.30 3.97 -3.62
N GLU A 93 -12.94 5.13 -3.61
CA GLU A 93 -12.24 6.41 -3.58
C GLU A 93 -12.73 7.22 -2.40
N GLY A 94 -11.80 7.71 -1.58
CA GLY A 94 -12.13 8.47 -0.38
C GLY A 94 -10.95 8.53 0.55
N SER A 95 -11.22 8.64 1.84
CA SER A 95 -10.17 8.68 2.83
C SER A 95 -10.58 7.96 4.10
N VAL A 96 -9.58 7.50 4.85
CA VAL A 96 -9.77 6.86 6.15
C VAL A 96 -8.95 7.64 7.17
N GLN A 97 -9.60 8.04 8.26
CA GLN A 97 -8.92 8.75 9.35
C GLN A 97 -8.37 7.75 10.35
N LEU A 98 -7.08 7.85 10.60
CA LEU A 98 -6.37 7.00 11.56
C LEU A 98 -5.81 7.85 12.69
N THR A 99 -5.30 7.19 13.73
CA THR A 99 -4.68 7.93 14.84
C THR A 99 -3.40 8.66 14.40
N ALA A 100 -2.69 8.12 13.41
CA ALA A 100 -1.48 8.75 12.90
C ALA A 100 -1.77 9.87 11.91
N GLY A 101 -2.89 9.83 11.21
CA GLY A 101 -3.22 10.82 10.18
C GLY A 101 -4.25 10.28 9.21
N THR A 102 -4.18 10.74 7.97
CA THR A 102 -5.14 10.42 6.92
C THR A 102 -4.55 9.48 5.89
N VAL A 103 -5.32 8.47 5.51
CA VAL A 103 -4.98 7.60 4.39
C VAL A 103 -5.91 7.92 3.23
N ASP A 104 -5.33 8.31 2.11
CA ASP A 104 -6.07 8.56 0.87
C ASP A 104 -6.26 7.24 0.14
N CYS A 105 -7.50 6.91 -0.20
CA CYS A 105 -7.82 5.68 -0.92
C CYS A 105 -8.09 6.01 -2.37
N VAL A 106 -7.36 5.35 -3.27
CA VAL A 106 -7.39 5.64 -4.70
C VAL A 106 -7.64 4.33 -5.46
N PRO A 107 -8.62 4.29 -6.37
CA PRO A 107 -8.80 3.11 -7.21
C PRO A 107 -7.54 2.83 -8.03
N TYR A 108 -7.23 1.55 -8.23
CA TYR A 108 -5.99 1.15 -8.90
C TYR A 108 -5.85 1.76 -10.29
N TRP A 109 -6.95 1.82 -11.06
CA TRP A 109 -6.91 2.35 -12.42
C TRP A 109 -6.57 3.84 -12.41
N LYS A 110 -7.05 4.58 -11.42
CA LYS A 110 -6.75 6.00 -11.29
C LYS A 110 -5.29 6.20 -10.91
N PHE A 111 -4.78 5.39 -10.00
CA PHE A 111 -3.38 5.41 -9.62
C PHE A 111 -2.48 5.15 -10.83
N LEU A 112 -2.81 4.15 -11.63
CA LEU A 112 -2.02 3.80 -12.81
C LEU A 112 -1.99 4.92 -13.84
N VAL A 113 -3.12 5.57 -14.07
CA VAL A 113 -3.21 6.71 -15.00
C VAL A 113 -2.32 7.86 -14.51
N GLN A 114 -2.40 8.19 -13.23
CA GLN A 114 -1.58 9.26 -12.66
C GLN A 114 -0.10 8.93 -12.70
N TYR A 115 0.24 7.67 -12.43
CA TYR A 115 1.63 7.25 -12.37
C TYR A 115 2.28 7.14 -13.75
N GLY A 116 1.49 6.88 -14.77
CA GLY A 116 1.99 6.74 -16.14
C GLY A 116 2.29 8.05 -16.86
N LYS A 117 2.12 9.17 -16.20
CA LYS A 117 2.38 10.48 -16.83
C LYS A 117 3.81 10.95 -16.66
#